data_9c21035a295692728c7b76aae6e2d186
#
_entry.id   9c21035a295692728c7b76aae6e2d186
#
_cell.length_a   1.000
_cell.length_b   1.000
_cell.length_c   1.000
_cell.angle_alpha   90.00
_cell.angle_beta   90.00
_cell.angle_gamma   90.00
#
_symmetry.space_group_name_H-M   'P 1'
#
loop_
_entity.id
_entity.type
_entity.pdbx_description
1 polymer ?
#
loop_
_entity_poly.entity_id
_entity_poly.type
_entity_poly.pdbx_seq_one_letter_code
_entity_poly.pdbx_strand_id
1 'polypeptide(L)'
;GSAPIKSAARGENAIGIVFIHDAVTQTVKGMPIKAVAPCEGTGYEIGSMSIIKGARNLDSAKKWVDFALTADVQSLAVKARAYQVPSNKGATVPPEAPDVSSIKLIDYDHGKYGSKAERTRLLAKWDREVKVLPR
;
A
#
# COMPACT_ATOMS: atom_id res chain seq x y z
N GLY A 1 8.44 0.37 2.18
CA GLY A 1 8.23 1.03 3.46
C GLY A 1 8.26 2.55 3.39
N SER A 2 8.05 3.20 4.52
CA SER A 2 7.87 4.66 4.61
C SER A 2 9.15 5.50 4.56
N ALA A 3 10.33 4.92 4.33
CA ALA A 3 11.59 5.68 4.28
C ALA A 3 11.63 6.71 3.15
N PRO A 4 11.27 6.38 1.89
CA PRO A 4 11.34 7.34 0.79
C PRO A 4 10.47 8.58 1.01
N ILE A 5 9.24 8.41 1.54
CA ILE A 5 8.37 9.56 1.79
C ILE A 5 8.87 10.42 2.96
N LYS A 6 9.49 9.82 3.98
CA LYS A 6 10.08 10.58 5.08
C LYS A 6 11.27 11.41 4.62
N SER A 7 12.12 10.86 3.75
CA SER A 7 13.23 11.61 3.15
C SER A 7 12.73 12.76 2.26
N ALA A 8 11.72 12.52 1.42
CA ALA A 8 11.11 13.58 0.62
C ALA A 8 10.47 14.65 1.51
N ALA A 9 9.77 14.27 2.57
CA ALA A 9 9.12 15.19 3.51
C ALA A 9 10.13 16.10 4.26
N ARG A 10 11.37 15.61 4.47
CA ARG A 10 12.46 16.41 5.07
C ARG A 10 13.28 17.22 4.05
N GLY A 11 12.95 17.11 2.76
CA GLY A 11 13.69 17.78 1.69
C GLY A 11 15.03 17.14 1.34
N GLU A 12 15.31 15.93 1.82
CA GLU A 12 16.52 15.17 1.48
C GLU A 12 16.49 14.65 0.04
N ASN A 13 15.28 14.37 -0.46
CA ASN A 13 15.04 13.93 -1.83
C ASN A 13 13.89 14.73 -2.44
N ALA A 14 14.00 15.08 -3.72
CA ALA A 14 12.96 15.79 -4.45
C ALA A 14 11.72 14.91 -4.71
N ILE A 15 11.91 13.60 -4.87
CA ILE A 15 10.85 12.64 -5.20
C ILE A 15 11.00 11.39 -4.34
N GLY A 16 9.88 10.88 -3.81
CA GLY A 16 9.78 9.59 -3.15
C GLY A 16 8.74 8.70 -3.81
N ILE A 17 9.10 7.47 -4.16
CA ILE A 17 8.16 6.47 -4.68
C ILE A 17 7.65 5.64 -3.51
N VAL A 18 6.34 5.72 -3.23
CA VAL A 18 5.69 5.13 -2.05
C VAL A 18 4.25 4.78 -2.34
N PHE A 19 3.59 4.10 -1.41
CA PHE A 19 2.13 4.02 -1.43
C PHE A 19 1.52 5.39 -1.14
N ILE A 20 0.45 5.72 -1.85
CA ILE A 20 -0.16 7.05 -1.76
C ILE A 20 -0.67 7.38 -0.35
N HIS A 21 -1.16 6.40 0.42
CA HIS A 21 -1.58 6.59 1.80
C HIS A 21 -0.42 6.97 2.75
N ASP A 22 0.80 6.55 2.45
CA ASP A 22 1.99 6.98 3.19
C ASP A 22 2.29 8.47 2.94
N ALA A 23 2.08 8.94 1.69
CA ALA A 23 2.19 10.36 1.36
C ALA A 23 1.09 11.17 2.08
N VAL A 24 -0.15 10.72 2.03
CA VAL A 24 -1.28 11.35 2.76
C VAL A 24 -0.96 11.50 4.24
N THR A 25 -0.39 10.47 4.87
CA THR A 25 0.01 10.53 6.29
C THR A 25 0.99 11.68 6.58
N GLN A 26 1.91 11.97 5.66
CA GLN A 26 2.84 13.09 5.85
C GLN A 26 2.17 14.46 5.54
N THR A 27 1.30 14.51 4.54
CA THR A 27 0.52 15.72 4.23
C THR A 27 -0.36 16.14 5.41
N VAL A 28 -1.06 15.20 6.04
CA VAL A 28 -1.87 15.45 7.25
C VAL A 28 -1.03 15.96 8.43
N LYS A 29 0.25 15.62 8.48
CA LYS A 29 1.20 16.16 9.46
C LYS A 29 1.72 17.57 9.10
N GLY A 30 1.26 18.16 8.02
CA GLY A 30 1.69 19.48 7.55
C GLY A 30 3.04 19.49 6.83
N MET A 31 3.55 18.31 6.41
CA MET A 31 4.81 18.29 5.66
C MET A 31 4.61 18.83 4.24
N PRO A 32 5.59 19.61 3.69
CA PRO A 32 5.46 20.29 2.40
C PRO A 32 5.69 19.34 1.22
N ILE A 33 4.83 18.35 1.10
CA ILE A 33 4.86 17.36 0.01
C ILE A 33 3.52 17.31 -0.74
N LYS A 34 3.56 16.85 -1.97
CA LYS A 34 2.39 16.60 -2.80
C LYS A 34 2.37 15.14 -3.24
N ALA A 35 1.27 14.44 -3.01
CA ALA A 35 1.03 13.13 -3.59
C ALA A 35 0.62 13.30 -5.07
N VAL A 36 1.27 12.56 -5.97
CA VAL A 36 0.98 12.58 -7.40
C VAL A 36 0.81 11.15 -7.89
N ALA A 37 -0.33 10.85 -8.48
CA ALA A 37 -0.52 9.64 -9.25
C ALA A 37 -0.08 9.90 -10.71
N PRO A 38 0.80 9.05 -11.30
CA PRO A 38 1.25 9.24 -12.67
C PRO A 38 0.09 9.15 -13.67
N CYS A 39 0.07 10.04 -14.67
CA CYS A 39 -0.97 10.04 -15.70
C CYS A 39 -0.89 8.82 -16.63
N GLU A 40 0.27 8.19 -16.72
CA GLU A 40 0.49 6.94 -17.43
C GLU A 40 -0.23 5.77 -16.76
N GLY A 41 -0.42 5.85 -15.46
CA GLY A 41 -1.03 4.86 -14.61
C GLY A 41 -0.11 4.42 -13.48
N THR A 42 -0.70 3.91 -12.43
CA THR A 42 0.02 3.39 -11.25
C THR A 42 -0.42 1.98 -10.91
N GLY A 43 0.47 1.22 -10.31
CA GLY A 43 0.13 -0.06 -9.69
C GLY A 43 -0.71 0.13 -8.44
N TYR A 44 -1.29 -0.97 -7.99
CA TYR A 44 -2.04 -1.01 -6.73
C TYR A 44 -1.73 -2.32 -6.00
N GLU A 45 -1.99 -2.31 -4.71
CA GLU A 45 -1.86 -3.48 -3.85
C GLU A 45 -3.12 -3.62 -3.02
N ILE A 46 -3.60 -4.85 -2.88
CA ILE A 46 -4.70 -5.19 -1.98
C ILE A 46 -4.10 -5.93 -0.79
N GLY A 47 -4.08 -5.27 0.36
CA GLY A 47 -3.67 -5.88 1.62
C GLY A 47 -4.57 -7.08 1.92
N SER A 48 -3.97 -8.18 2.34
CA SER A 48 -4.70 -9.41 2.63
C SER A 48 -4.25 -10.02 3.95
N MET A 49 -5.12 -10.81 4.55
CA MET A 49 -4.79 -11.67 5.67
C MET A 49 -5.21 -13.09 5.38
N SER A 50 -4.49 -14.05 5.95
CA SER A 50 -4.78 -15.46 5.78
C SER A 50 -4.56 -16.22 7.08
N ILE A 51 -5.29 -17.32 7.24
CA ILE A 51 -5.14 -18.21 8.38
C ILE A 51 -4.04 -19.23 8.04
N ILE A 52 -3.06 -19.35 8.92
CA ILE A 52 -1.95 -20.29 8.75
C ILE A 52 -2.50 -21.73 8.82
N LYS A 53 -2.12 -22.56 7.87
CA LYS A 53 -2.46 -23.98 7.89
C LYS A 53 -1.91 -24.64 9.18
N GLY A 54 -2.77 -25.32 9.91
CA GLY A 54 -2.40 -25.92 11.20
C GLY A 54 -2.34 -24.92 12.37
N ALA A 55 -3.00 -23.77 12.26
CA ALA A 55 -3.13 -22.82 13.37
C ALA A 55 -3.66 -23.51 14.63
N ARG A 56 -2.99 -23.32 15.77
CA ARG A 56 -3.35 -23.95 17.06
C ARG A 56 -4.74 -23.54 17.55
N ASN A 57 -5.12 -22.31 17.31
CA ASN A 57 -6.41 -21.73 17.73
C ASN A 57 -7.23 -21.34 16.49
N LEU A 58 -7.58 -22.33 15.66
CA LEU A 58 -8.24 -22.09 14.38
C LEU A 58 -9.55 -21.31 14.51
N ASP A 59 -10.39 -21.63 15.50
CA ASP A 59 -11.68 -20.96 15.70
C ASP A 59 -11.51 -19.48 16.11
N SER A 60 -10.52 -19.19 16.94
CA SER A 60 -10.17 -17.81 17.28
C SER A 60 -9.61 -17.05 16.09
N ALA A 61 -8.80 -17.71 15.25
CA ALA A 61 -8.27 -17.11 14.02
C ALA A 61 -9.40 -16.77 13.03
N LYS A 62 -10.38 -17.64 12.86
CA LYS A 62 -11.58 -17.37 12.04
C LYS A 62 -12.36 -16.16 12.56
N LYS A 63 -12.67 -16.15 13.86
CA LYS A 63 -13.37 -15.02 14.50
C LYS A 63 -12.60 -13.71 14.33
N TRP A 64 -11.28 -13.75 14.41
CA TRP A 64 -10.46 -12.57 14.16
C TRP A 64 -10.55 -12.06 12.73
N VAL A 65 -10.49 -12.96 11.74
CA VAL A 65 -10.64 -12.59 10.33
C VAL A 65 -12.02 -11.98 10.08
N ASP A 66 -13.08 -12.63 10.56
CA ASP A 66 -14.45 -12.14 10.41
C ASP A 66 -14.60 -10.75 11.04
N PHE A 67 -14.09 -10.56 12.26
CA PHE A 67 -14.07 -9.27 12.96
C PHE A 67 -13.32 -8.19 12.18
N ALA A 68 -12.11 -8.48 11.72
CA ALA A 68 -11.28 -7.52 11.01
C ALA A 68 -11.84 -7.10 9.64
N LEU A 69 -12.72 -7.91 9.06
CA LEU A 69 -13.39 -7.61 7.79
C LEU A 69 -14.71 -6.84 7.97
N THR A 70 -15.15 -6.58 9.20
CA THR A 70 -16.37 -5.78 9.42
C THR A 70 -16.16 -4.32 9.03
N ALA A 71 -17.25 -3.65 8.62
CA ALA A 71 -17.24 -2.23 8.28
C ALA A 71 -16.79 -1.36 9.45
N ASP A 72 -17.28 -1.67 10.66
CA ASP A 72 -16.95 -0.92 11.88
C ASP A 72 -15.46 -0.95 12.18
N VAL A 73 -14.83 -2.14 12.10
CA VAL A 73 -13.39 -2.29 12.36
C VAL A 73 -12.56 -1.59 11.30
N GLN A 74 -12.91 -1.74 10.02
CA GLN A 74 -12.18 -1.06 8.96
C GLN A 74 -12.32 0.46 9.03
N SER A 75 -13.45 0.97 9.52
CA SER A 75 -13.64 2.41 9.77
C SER A 75 -12.78 2.96 10.91
N LEU A 76 -12.22 2.11 11.78
CA LEU A 76 -11.30 2.56 12.84
C LEU A 76 -9.91 2.94 12.33
N ALA A 77 -9.55 2.58 11.09
CA ALA A 77 -8.21 2.83 10.54
C ALA A 77 -7.81 4.30 10.60
N VAL A 78 -8.74 5.23 10.37
CA VAL A 78 -8.48 6.68 10.45
C VAL A 78 -8.07 7.12 11.86
N LYS A 79 -8.61 6.51 12.92
CA LYS A 79 -8.23 6.79 14.31
C LYS A 79 -6.78 6.40 14.58
N ALA A 80 -6.28 5.39 13.87
CA ALA A 80 -4.88 4.96 13.88
C ALA A 80 -4.00 5.74 12.87
N ARG A 81 -4.56 6.79 12.23
CA ARG A 81 -3.90 7.57 11.17
C ARG A 81 -3.46 6.72 9.97
N ALA A 82 -4.21 5.68 9.67
CA ALA A 82 -4.05 4.86 8.48
C ALA A 82 -5.08 5.32 7.43
N TYR A 83 -4.60 5.96 6.38
CA TYR A 83 -5.44 6.59 5.34
C TYR A 83 -5.58 5.68 4.11
N GLN A 84 -5.62 4.38 4.34
CA GLN A 84 -5.90 3.38 3.29
C GLN A 84 -7.39 3.37 2.97
N VAL A 85 -7.73 3.02 1.73
CA VAL A 85 -9.11 2.79 1.34
C VAL A 85 -9.54 1.42 1.87
N PRO A 86 -10.62 1.35 2.67
CA PRO A 86 -11.11 0.07 3.20
C PRO A 86 -11.64 -0.84 2.09
N SER A 87 -11.49 -2.16 2.26
CA SER A 87 -12.02 -3.16 1.32
C SER A 87 -13.51 -3.43 1.53
N ASN A 88 -14.03 -3.20 2.72
CA ASN A 88 -15.45 -3.35 3.03
C ASN A 88 -16.23 -2.13 2.53
N LYS A 89 -17.18 -2.35 1.61
CA LYS A 89 -18.00 -1.27 1.01
C LYS A 89 -18.86 -0.50 2.01
N GLY A 90 -19.17 -1.10 3.16
CA GLY A 90 -19.93 -0.44 4.24
C GLY A 90 -19.04 0.37 5.19
N ALA A 91 -17.72 0.30 5.06
CA ALA A 91 -16.81 1.05 5.92
C ALA A 91 -16.73 2.53 5.50
N THR A 92 -16.55 3.41 6.48
CA THR A 92 -16.31 4.83 6.24
C THR A 92 -14.93 5.04 5.65
N VAL A 93 -14.87 5.61 4.45
CA VAL A 93 -13.60 6.02 3.83
C VAL A 93 -13.12 7.30 4.49
N PRO A 94 -11.87 7.38 4.99
CA PRO A 94 -11.32 8.63 5.51
C PRO A 94 -11.38 9.75 4.46
N PRO A 95 -11.76 10.97 4.83
CA PRO A 95 -11.84 12.10 3.87
C PRO A 95 -10.47 12.42 3.25
N GLU A 96 -9.39 12.11 3.94
CA GLU A 96 -8.02 12.29 3.46
C GLU A 96 -7.53 11.14 2.56
N ALA A 97 -8.23 10.01 2.54
CA ALA A 97 -7.83 8.87 1.71
C ALA A 97 -7.88 9.24 0.22
N PRO A 98 -7.01 8.65 -0.60
CA PRO A 98 -7.00 8.94 -2.03
C PRO A 98 -8.32 8.51 -2.68
N ASP A 99 -8.84 9.36 -3.55
CA ASP A 99 -9.96 8.98 -4.43
C ASP A 99 -9.44 8.06 -5.54
N VAL A 100 -9.60 6.76 -5.33
CA VAL A 100 -9.16 5.73 -6.29
C VAL A 100 -9.92 5.78 -7.62
N SER A 101 -11.09 6.41 -7.66
CA SER A 101 -11.85 6.55 -8.91
C SER A 101 -11.23 7.54 -9.88
N SER A 102 -10.46 8.50 -9.37
CA SER A 102 -9.73 9.51 -10.14
C SER A 102 -8.33 9.05 -10.57
N ILE A 103 -7.86 7.90 -10.08
CA ILE A 103 -6.51 7.40 -10.33
C ILE A 103 -6.55 6.36 -11.44
N LYS A 104 -5.77 6.59 -12.51
CA LYS A 104 -5.58 5.58 -13.56
C LYS A 104 -4.74 4.42 -13.02
N LEU A 105 -5.34 3.24 -12.98
CA LEU A 105 -4.64 2.02 -12.63
C LEU A 105 -4.07 1.35 -13.88
N ILE A 106 -2.89 0.73 -13.76
CA ILE A 106 -2.34 -0.10 -14.83
C ILE A 106 -3.15 -1.41 -14.94
N ASP A 107 -3.21 -1.96 -16.15
CA ASP A 107 -3.69 -3.33 -16.35
C ASP A 107 -2.61 -4.31 -15.87
N TYR A 108 -2.78 -4.79 -14.63
CA TYR A 108 -1.77 -5.59 -13.95
C TYR A 108 -2.06 -7.08 -14.10
N ASP A 109 -1.18 -7.78 -14.84
CA ASP A 109 -1.23 -9.23 -14.97
C ASP A 109 -0.77 -9.93 -13.69
N HIS A 110 -1.72 -10.20 -12.79
CA HIS A 110 -1.47 -10.90 -11.53
C HIS A 110 -0.92 -12.32 -11.71
N GLY A 111 -1.30 -13.01 -12.78
CA GLY A 111 -0.81 -14.36 -13.10
C GLY A 111 0.69 -14.35 -13.39
N LYS A 112 1.12 -13.41 -14.24
CA LYS A 112 2.52 -13.22 -14.61
C LYS A 112 3.35 -12.68 -13.45
N TYR A 113 3.02 -11.50 -12.95
CA TYR A 113 3.84 -10.78 -11.97
C TYR A 113 3.72 -11.32 -10.55
N GLY A 114 2.66 -12.06 -10.23
CA GLY A 114 2.53 -12.80 -8.98
C GLY A 114 3.32 -14.11 -8.94
N SER A 115 3.87 -14.58 -10.08
CA SER A 115 4.61 -15.82 -10.15
C SER A 115 5.99 -15.72 -9.48
N LYS A 116 6.42 -16.83 -8.84
CA LYS A 116 7.77 -16.93 -8.25
C LYS A 116 8.87 -16.73 -9.27
N ALA A 117 8.70 -17.26 -10.49
CA ALA A 117 9.67 -17.15 -11.57
C ALA A 117 9.92 -15.69 -11.97
N GLU A 118 8.82 -14.95 -12.21
CA GLU A 118 8.92 -13.55 -12.62
C GLU A 118 9.49 -12.67 -11.49
N ARG A 119 9.08 -12.91 -10.24
CA ARG A 119 9.68 -12.24 -9.08
C ARG A 119 11.18 -12.46 -9.01
N THR A 120 11.65 -13.70 -9.16
CA THR A 120 13.08 -14.01 -9.13
C THR A 120 13.82 -13.31 -10.27
N ARG A 121 13.25 -13.31 -11.49
CA ARG A 121 13.82 -12.63 -12.65
C ARG A 121 13.96 -11.12 -12.41
N LEU A 122 12.92 -10.48 -11.92
CA LEU A 122 12.91 -9.03 -11.66
C LEU A 122 13.90 -8.63 -10.58
N LEU A 123 14.00 -9.39 -9.48
CA LEU A 123 14.96 -9.12 -8.42
C LEU A 123 16.41 -9.27 -8.93
N ALA A 124 16.69 -10.32 -9.69
CA ALA A 124 18.02 -10.51 -10.29
C ALA A 124 18.38 -9.38 -11.27
N LYS A 125 17.39 -8.92 -12.06
CA LYS A 125 17.60 -7.77 -12.95
C LYS A 125 17.91 -6.50 -12.16
N TRP A 126 17.16 -6.22 -11.09
CA TRP A 126 17.39 -5.08 -10.23
C TRP A 126 18.80 -5.11 -9.62
N ASP A 127 19.21 -6.22 -9.06
CA ASP A 127 20.54 -6.37 -8.43
C ASP A 127 21.68 -6.15 -9.42
N ARG A 128 21.53 -6.62 -10.67
CA ARG A 128 22.58 -6.53 -11.71
C ARG A 128 22.62 -5.17 -12.41
N GLU A 129 21.47 -4.54 -12.65
CA GLU A 129 21.38 -3.41 -13.59
C GLU A 129 21.06 -2.07 -12.91
N VAL A 130 20.45 -2.08 -11.72
CA VAL A 130 20.01 -0.86 -11.05
C VAL A 130 20.75 -0.60 -9.76
N LYS A 131 20.84 -1.61 -8.89
CA LYS A 131 21.46 -1.48 -7.57
C LYS A 131 22.96 -1.13 -7.63
N VAL A 132 23.64 -1.49 -8.71
CA VAL A 132 25.07 -1.24 -8.94
C VAL A 132 25.38 0.13 -9.54
N LEU A 133 24.35 0.89 -9.94
CA LEU A 133 24.54 2.24 -10.45
C LEU A 133 25.05 3.19 -9.35
N PRO A 134 25.91 4.16 -9.70
CA PRO A 134 26.36 5.18 -8.77
C PRO A 134 25.17 5.90 -8.12
N ARG A 135 25.31 6.22 -6.84
CA ARG A 135 24.32 6.99 -6.05
C ARG A 135 24.70 8.45 -6.03
#